data_369b8937bab1e7f8a0adf8c1e28e5f80
#
_entry.id   369b8937bab1e7f8a0adf8c1e28e5f80
#
_cell.length_a   1.000
_cell.length_b   1.000
_cell.length_c   1.000
_cell.angle_alpha   90.00
_cell.angle_beta   90.00
_cell.angle_gamma   90.00
#
_symmetry.space_group_name_H-M   'P 1'
#
loop_
_entity.id
_entity.type
_entity.pdbx_description
1 polymer ?
#
loop_
_entity_poly.entity_id
_entity_poly.type
_entity_poly.pdbx_seq_one_letter_code
_entity_poly.pdbx_strand_id
1 'polypeptide(L)'
;MATWADIQNWDHAYVIEAENLIEDELREACDIVADLEFASKDIRSVGKAPDKMRNRLSKIQKGLDSRINELTEYALATAELHGYVSRVVAKRESAWEVAAEIGAEITESGSIKWNIPVREKTS
;
A
#
# COMPACT_ATOMS: atom_id res chain seq x y z
N MET A 1 -1.29 -2.24 -19.17
CA MET A 1 -2.09 -3.37 -18.69
C MET A 1 -1.20 -4.53 -18.27
N ALA A 2 -1.48 -5.13 -17.14
CA ALA A 2 -0.65 -6.22 -16.65
C ALA A 2 -0.82 -7.48 -17.50
N THR A 3 0.28 -8.14 -17.80
CA THR A 3 0.29 -9.40 -18.54
C THR A 3 0.43 -10.55 -17.54
N TRP A 4 0.26 -11.77 -18.00
CA TRP A 4 0.48 -12.95 -17.14
C TRP A 4 1.92 -13.00 -16.63
N ALA A 5 2.88 -12.62 -17.46
CA ALA A 5 4.29 -12.56 -17.05
C ALA A 5 4.50 -11.58 -15.88
N ASP A 6 3.83 -10.45 -15.91
CA ASP A 6 3.88 -9.48 -14.83
C ASP A 6 3.24 -10.06 -13.56
N ILE A 7 2.08 -10.68 -13.69
CA ILE A 7 1.31 -11.25 -12.57
C ILE A 7 2.07 -12.37 -11.88
N GLN A 8 2.83 -13.17 -12.64
CA GLN A 8 3.63 -14.25 -12.07
C GLN A 8 4.65 -13.76 -11.06
N ASN A 9 5.12 -12.54 -11.22
CA ASN A 9 6.14 -11.96 -10.35
C ASN A 9 5.57 -11.03 -9.28
N TRP A 10 4.26 -10.83 -9.24
CA TRP A 10 3.66 -9.96 -8.25
C TRP A 10 3.73 -10.60 -6.87
N ASP A 11 4.12 -9.78 -5.92
CA ASP A 11 4.22 -10.20 -4.54
C ASP A 11 3.70 -9.05 -3.69
N HIS A 12 2.69 -9.32 -2.88
CA HIS A 12 2.10 -8.29 -2.04
C HIS A 12 3.03 -7.85 -0.90
N ALA A 13 4.17 -8.50 -0.70
CA ALA A 13 5.16 -8.09 0.28
C ALA A 13 5.64 -6.65 0.06
N TYR A 14 5.81 -6.23 -1.20
CA TYR A 14 6.21 -4.85 -1.52
C TYR A 14 5.14 -3.86 -1.14
N VAL A 15 3.87 -4.25 -1.31
CA VAL A 15 2.75 -3.39 -0.95
C VAL A 15 2.66 -3.24 0.56
N ILE A 16 2.85 -4.32 1.31
CA ILE A 16 2.87 -4.31 2.77
C ILE A 16 4.00 -3.42 3.28
N GLU A 17 5.17 -3.51 2.65
CA GLU A 17 6.30 -2.66 2.99
C GLU A 17 5.97 -1.18 2.80
N ALA A 18 5.33 -0.84 1.68
CA ALA A 18 4.89 0.53 1.41
C ALA A 18 3.85 0.99 2.44
N GLU A 19 2.89 0.13 2.79
CA GLU A 19 1.89 0.44 3.82
C GLU A 19 2.54 0.75 5.15
N ASN A 20 3.51 -0.07 5.56
CA ASN A 20 4.21 0.11 6.83
C ASN A 20 4.98 1.43 6.86
N LEU A 21 5.64 1.79 5.76
CA LEU A 21 6.36 3.05 5.65
C LEU A 21 5.40 4.24 5.78
N ILE A 22 4.26 4.18 5.10
CA ILE A 22 3.27 5.24 5.15
C ILE A 22 2.66 5.36 6.55
N GLU A 23 2.36 4.22 7.19
CA GLU A 23 1.84 4.21 8.55
C GLU A 23 2.83 4.81 9.56
N ASP A 24 4.10 4.49 9.42
CA ASP A 24 5.15 5.01 10.29
C ASP A 24 5.28 6.53 10.12
N GLU A 25 5.29 7.02 8.88
CA GLU A 25 5.33 8.45 8.61
C GLU A 25 4.09 9.17 9.13
N LEU A 26 2.93 8.55 8.98
CA LEU A 26 1.67 9.12 9.45
C LEU A 26 1.66 9.22 10.98
N ARG A 27 2.13 8.18 11.66
CA ARG A 27 2.23 8.16 13.12
C ARG A 27 3.19 9.24 13.60
N GLU A 28 4.34 9.35 12.95
CA GLU A 28 5.32 10.37 13.28
C GLU A 28 4.76 11.79 13.10
N ALA A 29 4.06 12.03 11.99
CA ALA A 29 3.43 13.32 11.75
C ALA A 29 2.37 13.66 12.81
N CYS A 30 1.56 12.67 13.20
CA CYS A 30 0.56 12.85 14.25
C CYS A 30 1.20 13.14 15.61
N ASP A 31 2.31 12.51 15.94
CA ASP A 31 3.05 12.75 17.16
C ASP A 31 3.62 14.18 17.20
N ILE A 32 4.12 14.64 16.06
CA ILE A 32 4.61 16.02 15.94
C ILE A 32 3.48 17.03 16.15
N VAL A 33 2.30 16.76 15.57
CA VAL A 33 1.13 17.62 15.76
C VAL A 33 0.72 17.68 17.23
N ALA A 34 0.70 16.53 17.90
CA ALA A 34 0.37 16.47 19.32
C ALA A 34 1.34 17.27 20.17
N ASP A 35 2.64 17.14 19.89
CA ASP A 35 3.68 17.89 20.58
C ASP A 35 3.54 19.39 20.33
N LEU A 36 3.21 19.76 19.10
CA LEU A 36 3.04 21.15 18.72
C LEU A 36 1.81 21.77 19.41
N GLU A 37 0.72 21.02 19.50
CA GLU A 37 -0.49 21.45 20.21
C GLU A 37 -0.22 21.67 21.69
N PHE A 38 0.54 20.77 22.30
CA PHE A 38 0.93 20.87 23.69
C PHE A 38 1.78 22.14 23.91
N ALA A 39 2.78 22.36 23.06
CA ALA A 39 3.63 23.53 23.12
C ALA A 39 2.83 24.83 22.92
N SER A 40 1.87 24.82 21.98
CA SER A 40 0.99 25.96 21.73
C SER A 40 0.13 26.30 22.92
N LYS A 41 -0.39 25.29 23.63
CA LYS A 41 -1.17 25.51 24.85
C LYS A 41 -0.32 26.15 25.94
N ASP A 42 0.90 25.67 26.10
CA ASP A 42 1.83 26.16 27.09
C ASP A 42 2.15 27.63 26.83
N ILE A 43 2.43 28.00 25.60
CA ILE A 43 2.69 29.37 25.19
C ILE A 43 1.47 30.26 25.44
N ARG A 44 0.26 29.79 25.17
CA ARG A 44 -0.97 30.52 25.38
C ARG A 44 -1.25 30.78 26.87
N SER A 45 -0.96 29.78 27.70
CA SER A 45 -1.20 29.89 29.13
C SER A 45 -0.33 30.98 29.80
N VAL A 46 0.83 31.25 29.23
CA VAL A 46 1.70 32.32 29.69
C VAL A 46 1.16 33.69 29.26
N GLY A 47 0.29 33.74 28.25
CA GLY A 47 -0.38 34.97 27.85
C GLY A 47 0.46 36.04 27.18
N LYS A 48 1.70 35.73 26.85
CA LYS A 48 2.65 36.72 26.32
C LYS A 48 3.33 36.31 25.01
N ALA A 49 2.76 35.35 24.30
CA ALA A 49 3.36 34.93 23.03
C ALA A 49 3.23 36.03 21.98
N PRO A 50 4.31 36.44 21.33
CA PRO A 50 4.24 37.41 20.25
C PRO A 50 3.36 36.90 19.10
N ASP A 51 2.64 37.81 18.45
CA ASP A 51 1.79 37.45 17.33
C ASP A 51 2.55 36.73 16.21
N LYS A 52 3.80 37.12 15.99
CA LYS A 52 4.65 36.43 14.99
C LYS A 52 4.83 34.95 15.30
N MET A 53 5.01 34.63 16.59
CA MET A 53 5.18 33.25 17.03
C MET A 53 3.90 32.44 16.82
N ARG A 54 2.76 33.02 17.19
CA ARG A 54 1.45 32.39 16.99
C ARG A 54 1.17 32.13 15.52
N ASN A 55 1.47 33.10 14.67
CA ASN A 55 1.27 32.98 13.23
C ASN A 55 2.16 31.89 12.66
N ARG A 56 3.40 31.79 13.14
CA ARG A 56 4.33 30.78 12.70
C ARG A 56 3.88 29.38 13.10
N LEU A 57 3.45 29.22 14.34
CA LEU A 57 2.91 27.96 14.85
C LEU A 57 1.68 27.52 14.05
N SER A 58 0.79 28.48 13.75
CA SER A 58 -0.40 28.21 12.95
C SER A 58 -0.04 27.73 11.55
N LYS A 59 0.96 28.34 10.92
CA LYS A 59 1.41 27.93 9.58
C LYS A 59 2.03 26.54 9.59
N ILE A 60 2.84 26.24 10.59
CA ILE A 60 3.46 24.92 10.75
C ILE A 60 2.37 23.87 10.95
N GLN A 61 1.39 24.16 11.80
CA GLN A 61 0.28 23.26 12.06
C GLN A 61 -0.53 22.97 10.80
N LYS A 62 -0.83 23.99 10.02
CA LYS A 62 -1.54 23.83 8.75
C LYS A 62 -0.74 22.99 7.75
N GLY A 63 0.57 23.18 7.69
CA GLY A 63 1.45 22.41 6.85
C GLY A 63 1.46 20.93 7.25
N LEU A 64 1.49 20.66 8.56
CA LEU A 64 1.44 19.29 9.08
C LEU A 64 0.09 18.65 8.81
N ASP A 65 -1.01 19.38 8.97
CA ASP A 65 -2.35 18.89 8.68
C ASP A 65 -2.49 18.50 7.20
N SER A 66 -1.96 19.33 6.30
CA SER A 66 -1.91 19.02 4.88
C SER A 66 -1.11 17.76 4.59
N ARG A 67 0.02 17.60 5.26
CA ARG A 67 0.86 16.41 5.09
C ARG A 67 0.15 15.16 5.60
N ILE A 68 -0.54 15.26 6.73
CA ILE A 68 -1.32 14.14 7.28
C ILE A 68 -2.43 13.74 6.32
N ASN A 69 -3.14 14.72 5.74
CA ASN A 69 -4.17 14.44 4.76
C ASN A 69 -3.61 13.74 3.53
N GLU A 70 -2.47 14.20 3.03
CA GLU A 70 -1.78 13.59 1.90
C GLU A 70 -1.35 12.15 2.21
N LEU A 71 -0.75 11.93 3.38
CA LEU A 71 -0.36 10.60 3.82
C LEU A 71 -1.56 9.67 4.01
N THR A 72 -2.67 10.21 4.49
CA THR A 72 -3.92 9.45 4.66
C THR A 72 -4.44 9.00 3.29
N GLU A 73 -4.40 9.86 2.29
CA GLU A 73 -4.79 9.49 0.93
C GLU A 73 -3.89 8.39 0.38
N TYR A 74 -2.58 8.50 0.60
CA TYR A 74 -1.64 7.46 0.18
C TYR A 74 -1.90 6.13 0.91
N ALA A 75 -2.22 6.19 2.20
CA ALA A 75 -2.55 5.00 2.98
C ALA A 75 -3.79 4.30 2.41
N LEU A 76 -4.83 5.07 2.07
CA LEU A 76 -6.04 4.51 1.47
C LEU A 76 -5.76 3.90 0.10
N ALA A 77 -5.01 4.60 -0.75
CA ALA A 77 -4.65 4.10 -2.07
C ALA A 77 -3.81 2.82 -1.97
N THR A 78 -2.88 2.77 -1.03
CA THR A 78 -2.02 1.60 -0.82
C THR A 78 -2.84 0.42 -0.29
N ALA A 79 -3.81 0.67 0.58
CA ALA A 79 -4.71 -0.37 1.07
C ALA A 79 -5.56 -0.96 -0.05
N GLU A 80 -6.06 -0.12 -0.95
CA GLU A 80 -6.80 -0.57 -2.13
C GLU A 80 -5.91 -1.41 -3.04
N LEU A 81 -4.69 -0.95 -3.27
CA LEU A 81 -3.71 -1.69 -4.06
C LEU A 81 -3.39 -3.03 -3.42
N HIS A 82 -3.20 -3.06 -2.11
CA HIS A 82 -2.96 -4.30 -1.37
C HIS A 82 -4.11 -5.29 -1.58
N GLY A 83 -5.35 -4.84 -1.45
CA GLY A 83 -6.52 -5.67 -1.69
C GLY A 83 -6.57 -6.21 -3.11
N TYR A 84 -6.27 -5.37 -4.09
CA TYR A 84 -6.24 -5.75 -5.50
C TYR A 84 -5.15 -6.80 -5.77
N VAL A 85 -3.93 -6.52 -5.34
CA VAL A 85 -2.79 -7.43 -5.54
C VAL A 85 -3.02 -8.76 -4.84
N SER A 86 -3.55 -8.74 -3.62
CA SER A 86 -3.87 -9.97 -2.88
C SER A 86 -4.88 -10.84 -3.63
N ARG A 87 -5.89 -10.22 -4.23
CA ARG A 87 -6.88 -10.96 -5.03
C ARG A 87 -6.25 -11.55 -6.30
N VAL A 88 -5.40 -10.79 -6.96
CA VAL A 88 -4.71 -11.26 -8.17
C VAL A 88 -3.78 -12.42 -7.83
N VAL A 89 -3.01 -12.29 -6.74
CA VAL A 89 -2.12 -13.36 -6.27
C VAL A 89 -2.91 -14.62 -5.94
N ALA A 90 -4.04 -14.49 -5.24
CA ALA A 90 -4.90 -15.63 -4.90
C ALA A 90 -5.43 -16.32 -6.16
N LYS A 91 -5.86 -15.54 -7.16
CA LYS A 91 -6.32 -16.10 -8.44
C LYS A 91 -5.20 -16.77 -9.21
N ARG A 92 -4.01 -16.21 -9.17
CA ARG A 92 -2.82 -16.81 -9.78
C ARG A 92 -2.52 -18.16 -9.16
N GLU A 93 -2.55 -18.25 -7.84
CA GLU A 93 -2.32 -19.50 -7.11
C GLU A 93 -3.38 -20.53 -7.49
N SER A 94 -4.65 -20.12 -7.56
CA SER A 94 -5.73 -21.01 -7.98
C SER A 94 -5.54 -21.49 -9.41
N ALA A 95 -5.11 -20.61 -10.31
CA ALA A 95 -4.85 -20.99 -11.70
C ALA A 95 -3.72 -22.02 -11.79
N TRP A 96 -2.66 -21.83 -11.02
CA TRP A 96 -1.55 -22.79 -10.98
C TRP A 96 -2.00 -24.14 -10.41
N GLU A 97 -2.83 -24.14 -9.36
CA GLU A 97 -3.35 -25.36 -8.78
C GLU A 97 -4.21 -26.14 -9.78
N VAL A 98 -5.12 -25.46 -10.46
CA VAL A 98 -5.97 -26.08 -11.47
C VAL A 98 -5.12 -26.64 -12.61
N ALA A 99 -4.15 -25.86 -13.07
CA ALA A 99 -3.26 -26.30 -14.14
C ALA A 99 -2.49 -27.56 -13.73
N ALA A 100 -1.98 -27.59 -12.50
CA ALA A 100 -1.26 -28.75 -11.98
C ALA A 100 -2.17 -29.99 -11.91
N GLU A 101 -3.41 -29.81 -11.47
CA GLU A 101 -4.38 -30.90 -11.38
C GLU A 101 -4.68 -31.55 -12.72
N ILE A 102 -4.72 -30.78 -13.79
CA ILE A 102 -5.02 -31.31 -15.12
C ILE A 102 -3.76 -31.58 -15.95
N GLY A 103 -2.58 -31.49 -15.34
CA GLY A 103 -1.33 -31.75 -16.05
C GLY A 103 -0.93 -30.70 -17.06
N ALA A 104 -1.26 -29.46 -16.79
CA ALA A 104 -0.95 -28.34 -17.67
C ALA A 104 -0.06 -27.31 -16.99
N GLU A 105 0.55 -26.46 -17.77
CA GLU A 105 1.34 -25.35 -17.31
C GLU A 105 0.80 -24.08 -17.93
N ILE A 106 0.87 -22.98 -17.23
CA ILE A 106 0.51 -21.70 -17.81
C ILE A 106 1.81 -21.03 -18.24
N THR A 107 1.94 -20.71 -19.52
CA THR A 107 3.15 -20.09 -20.05
C THR A 107 3.22 -18.61 -19.71
N GLU A 108 4.35 -17.99 -19.93
CA GLU A 108 4.54 -16.56 -19.68
C GLU A 108 3.54 -15.68 -20.42
N SER A 109 3.07 -16.14 -21.58
CA SER A 109 2.07 -15.39 -22.34
C SER A 109 0.65 -15.59 -21.82
N GLY A 110 0.45 -16.45 -20.84
CA GLY A 110 -0.88 -16.79 -20.33
C GLY A 110 -1.55 -17.94 -21.08
N SER A 111 -0.85 -18.58 -22.01
CA SER A 111 -1.37 -19.73 -22.73
C SER A 111 -1.18 -21.00 -21.92
N ILE A 112 -1.96 -22.03 -22.26
CA ILE A 112 -1.88 -23.32 -21.58
C ILE A 112 -1.01 -24.26 -22.36
N LYS A 113 -0.06 -24.89 -21.67
CA LYS A 113 0.79 -25.89 -22.27
C LYS A 113 0.55 -27.20 -21.54
N TRP A 114 0.23 -28.23 -22.24
CA TRP A 114 -0.03 -29.54 -21.64
C TRP A 114 1.26 -30.29 -21.39
N ASN A 115 1.47 -30.73 -20.18
CA ASN A 115 2.66 -31.53 -19.86
C ASN A 115 2.41 -33.02 -20.02
N ILE A 116 1.17 -33.45 -20.03
CA ILE A 116 0.86 -34.83 -20.18
C ILE A 116 0.88 -35.16 -21.66
N PRO A 117 1.57 -36.23 -22.07
CA PRO A 117 1.62 -36.64 -23.47
C PRO A 117 0.19 -36.98 -23.88
N VAL A 118 -0.17 -36.45 -24.96
CA VAL A 118 -1.51 -36.64 -25.35
C VAL A 118 -1.59 -38.02 -25.80
N ARG A 119 -1.99 -38.91 -25.03
CA ARG A 119 -1.95 -40.18 -25.33
C ARG A 119 -3.00 -40.48 -26.08
N GLU A 120 -3.11 -40.24 -26.84
CA GLU A 120 -3.95 -40.58 -27.65
C GLU A 120 -4.96 -41.26 -27.19
N LYS A 121 -5.78 -40.98 -27.15
CA LYS A 121 -6.77 -41.45 -26.84
C LYS A 121 -6.95 -42.56 -27.48
N THR A 122 -6.33 -43.16 -27.44
CA THR A 122 -6.33 -44.31 -28.09
C THR A 122 -7.51 -44.89 -27.76
N SER A 123 -8.04 -44.84 -27.68
CA SER A 123 -8.95 -45.49 -27.40
C SER A 123 -9.33 -46.23 -27.67
#